data_64c9195438cd8e336b8807437164baf0
#
_entry.id   64c9195438cd8e336b8807437164baf0
#
_cell.length_a   1.000
_cell.length_b   1.000
_cell.length_c   1.000
_cell.angle_alpha   90.00
_cell.angle_beta   90.00
_cell.angle_gamma   90.00
#
_symmetry.space_group_name_H-M   'P 1'
#
loop_
_entity.id
_entity.type
_entity.pdbx_description
1 polymer ?
#
loop_
_entity_poly.entity_id
_entity_poly.type
_entity_poly.pdbx_seq_one_letter_code
_entity_poly.pdbx_strand_id
1 'polypeptide(L)'
;MEELTSFQRDILHVIAGLDRPHGLAVKHELEDYYGKDVNHGRLYPNMDQLSEQGLVDKSKRDERSNIYVITELGKEMLAVRHHWQKSYFQPSAKLNAAVRSD
;
A
#
# COMPACT_ATOMS: atom_id res chain seq x y z
N MET A 1 -4.48 2.17 18.33
CA MET A 1 -4.39 2.51 16.92
C MET A 1 -5.59 1.93 16.20
N GLU A 2 -6.23 2.70 15.36
CA GLU A 2 -7.39 2.21 14.63
C GLU A 2 -7.01 1.13 13.64
N GLU A 3 -7.90 0.17 13.45
CA GLU A 3 -7.72 -0.87 12.47
C GLU A 3 -7.81 -0.29 11.06
N LEU A 4 -6.89 -0.70 10.20
CA LEU A 4 -6.90 -0.26 8.81
C LEU A 4 -8.00 -0.98 8.02
N THR A 5 -8.62 -0.27 7.09
CA THR A 5 -9.50 -0.91 6.10
C THR A 5 -8.66 -1.73 5.11
N SER A 6 -9.31 -2.62 4.38
CA SER A 6 -8.63 -3.38 3.31
C SER A 6 -7.98 -2.45 2.31
N PHE A 7 -8.69 -1.41 1.91
CA PHE A 7 -8.17 -0.43 0.94
C PHE A 7 -6.94 0.29 1.47
N GLN A 8 -6.96 0.68 2.74
CA GLN A 8 -5.79 1.33 3.36
C GLN A 8 -4.60 0.38 3.45
N ARG A 9 -4.82 -0.89 3.75
CA ARG A 9 -3.74 -1.89 3.76
C ARG A 9 -3.15 -2.09 2.37
N ASP A 10 -4.00 -2.12 1.34
CA ASP A 10 -3.53 -2.25 -0.03
C ASP A 10 -2.68 -1.06 -0.44
N ILE A 11 -3.13 0.15 -0.11
CA ILE A 11 -2.36 1.38 -0.35
C ILE A 11 -0.99 1.29 0.32
N LEU A 12 -0.97 0.90 1.58
CA LEU A 12 0.26 0.81 2.36
C LEU A 12 1.23 -0.22 1.75
N HIS A 13 0.71 -1.36 1.30
CA HIS A 13 1.53 -2.36 0.61
C HIS A 13 2.15 -1.82 -0.67
N VAL A 14 1.36 -1.11 -1.47
CA VAL A 14 1.86 -0.53 -2.72
C VAL A 14 2.95 0.50 -2.44
N ILE A 15 2.74 1.36 -1.45
CA ILE A 15 3.75 2.35 -1.07
C ILE A 15 5.04 1.66 -0.60
N ALA A 16 4.91 0.56 0.14
CA ALA A 16 6.07 -0.20 0.60
C ALA A 16 6.85 -0.83 -0.55
N GLY A 17 6.15 -1.24 -1.61
CA GLY A 17 6.77 -1.95 -2.74
C GLY A 17 7.35 -1.06 -3.81
N LEU A 18 6.92 0.20 -3.89
CA LEU A 18 7.42 1.15 -4.86
C LEU A 18 8.50 2.03 -4.22
N ASP A 19 9.39 2.55 -5.04
CA ASP A 19 10.46 3.43 -4.56
C ASP A 19 9.95 4.88 -4.57
N ARG A 20 9.63 5.41 -3.39
CA ARG A 20 9.22 6.80 -3.19
C ARG A 20 8.12 7.22 -4.18
N PRO A 21 7.00 6.50 -4.23
CA PRO A 21 6.00 6.76 -5.26
C PRO A 21 5.26 8.08 -5.04
N HIS A 22 4.86 8.72 -6.14
CA HIS A 22 3.86 9.79 -6.08
C HIS A 22 2.47 9.16 -6.13
N GLY A 23 1.44 9.99 -5.88
CA GLY A 23 0.07 9.47 -5.76
C GLY A 23 -0.46 8.76 -6.98
N LEU A 24 -0.14 9.27 -8.19
CA LEU A 24 -0.59 8.61 -9.43
C LEU A 24 0.03 7.23 -9.62
N ALA A 25 1.29 7.05 -9.22
CA ALA A 25 1.93 5.74 -9.30
C ALA A 25 1.21 4.73 -8.40
N VAL A 26 0.83 5.15 -7.19
CA VAL A 26 0.06 4.31 -6.28
C VAL A 26 -1.30 3.96 -6.89
N LYS A 27 -1.98 4.96 -7.46
CA LYS A 27 -3.27 4.78 -8.10
C LYS A 27 -3.20 3.73 -9.21
N HIS A 28 -2.22 3.86 -10.10
CA HIS A 28 -2.08 2.95 -11.24
C HIS A 28 -1.80 1.52 -10.81
N GLU A 29 -0.96 1.32 -9.79
CA GLU A 29 -0.70 -0.02 -9.25
C GLU A 29 -1.94 -0.67 -8.69
N LEU A 30 -2.74 0.10 -7.96
CA LEU A 30 -4.01 -0.41 -7.42
C LEU A 30 -5.00 -0.74 -8.53
N GLU A 31 -5.07 0.11 -9.55
CA GLU A 31 -5.96 -0.12 -10.68
C GLU A 31 -5.58 -1.40 -11.44
N ASP A 32 -4.28 -1.63 -11.64
CA ASP A 32 -3.79 -2.86 -12.26
C ASP A 32 -4.23 -4.09 -11.47
N TYR A 33 -4.06 -4.04 -10.17
CA TYR A 33 -4.39 -5.18 -9.31
C TYR A 33 -5.91 -5.43 -9.25
N TYR A 34 -6.69 -4.37 -9.10
CA TYR A 34 -8.15 -4.50 -8.99
C TYR A 34 -8.83 -4.74 -10.33
N GLY A 35 -8.18 -4.39 -11.44
CA GLY A 35 -8.78 -4.49 -12.75
C GLY A 35 -9.88 -3.48 -12.99
N LYS A 36 -9.82 -2.34 -12.30
CA LYS A 36 -10.82 -1.27 -12.44
C LYS A 36 -10.24 0.05 -11.98
N ASP A 37 -10.89 1.14 -12.35
CA ASP A 37 -10.47 2.48 -11.95
C ASP A 37 -10.59 2.68 -10.43
N VAL A 38 -9.63 3.40 -9.88
CA VAL A 38 -9.63 3.81 -8.47
C VAL A 38 -9.98 5.30 -8.42
N ASN A 39 -10.99 5.63 -7.64
CA ASN A 39 -11.46 7.00 -7.51
C ASN A 39 -10.42 7.87 -6.80
N HIS A 40 -10.03 8.97 -7.44
CA HIS A 40 -9.08 9.94 -6.90
C HIS A 40 -9.54 10.50 -5.56
N GLY A 41 -10.82 10.86 -5.46
CA GLY A 41 -11.40 11.42 -4.23
C GLY A 41 -11.51 10.43 -3.08
N ARG A 42 -11.35 9.13 -3.37
CA ARG A 42 -11.27 8.08 -2.34
C ARG A 42 -9.83 7.80 -1.96
N LEU A 43 -8.94 7.79 -2.94
CA LEU A 43 -7.54 7.42 -2.72
C LEU A 43 -6.80 8.44 -1.85
N TYR A 44 -6.84 9.71 -2.23
CA TYR A 44 -6.01 10.72 -1.57
C TYR A 44 -6.39 10.96 -0.11
N PRO A 45 -7.67 11.03 0.28
CA PRO A 45 -8.01 11.13 1.71
C PRO A 45 -7.53 9.93 2.52
N ASN A 46 -7.54 8.73 1.93
CA ASN A 46 -7.03 7.54 2.62
C ASN A 46 -5.51 7.57 2.78
N MET A 47 -4.79 8.07 1.78
CA MET A 47 -3.34 8.28 1.91
C MET A 47 -3.02 9.31 2.98
N ASP A 48 -3.82 10.38 3.06
CA ASP A 48 -3.65 11.39 4.09
C ASP A 48 -3.89 10.82 5.49
N GLN A 49 -4.89 9.96 5.65
CA GLN A 49 -5.13 9.28 6.92
C GLN A 49 -3.95 8.40 7.33
N LEU A 50 -3.35 7.69 6.38
CA LEU A 50 -2.15 6.88 6.66
C LEU A 50 -1.00 7.76 7.13
N SER A 51 -0.84 8.94 6.52
CA SER A 51 0.17 9.90 6.91
C SER A 51 -0.11 10.43 8.33
N GLU A 52 -1.35 10.79 8.63
CA GLU A 52 -1.75 11.27 9.96
C GLU A 52 -1.52 10.23 11.05
N GLN A 53 -1.69 8.96 10.73
CA GLN A 53 -1.45 7.86 11.67
C GLN A 53 0.03 7.52 11.81
N GLY A 54 0.91 8.19 11.07
CA GLY A 54 2.34 7.95 11.16
C GLY A 54 2.81 6.69 10.43
N LEU A 55 1.99 6.13 9.55
CA LEU A 55 2.35 4.91 8.81
C LEU A 55 3.07 5.23 7.51
N VAL A 56 2.93 6.44 7.02
CA VAL A 56 3.52 6.93 5.78
C VAL A 56 4.03 8.35 6.02
N ASP A 57 5.20 8.66 5.49
CA ASP A 57 5.69 10.04 5.41
C ASP A 57 5.31 10.60 4.05
N LYS A 58 4.68 11.75 4.08
CA LYS A 58 4.29 12.48 2.89
C LYS A 58 5.18 13.71 2.78
N SER A 59 5.90 13.84 1.68
CA SER A 59 6.75 15.00 1.45
C SER A 59 6.48 15.55 0.06
N LYS A 60 6.76 16.84 -0.09
CA LYS A 60 6.54 17.51 -1.35
C LYS A 60 7.68 17.20 -2.31
N ARG A 61 7.36 16.69 -3.49
CA ARG A 61 8.32 16.48 -4.56
C ARG A 61 8.52 17.76 -5.37
N ASP A 62 7.39 18.41 -5.70
CA ASP A 62 7.35 19.71 -6.38
C ASP A 62 6.01 20.36 -6.03
N GLU A 63 5.66 21.46 -6.68
CA GLU A 63 4.44 22.20 -6.37
C GLU A 63 3.15 21.41 -6.61
N ARG A 64 3.21 20.38 -7.45
CA ARG A 64 2.02 19.65 -7.90
C ARG A 64 1.92 18.23 -7.36
N SER A 65 3.00 17.69 -6.83
CA SER A 65 3.00 16.29 -6.43
C SER A 65 3.72 16.07 -5.13
N ASN A 66 3.27 15.03 -4.42
CA ASN A 66 3.88 14.55 -3.19
C ASN A 66 4.43 13.16 -3.44
N ILE A 67 5.47 12.81 -2.71
CA ILE A 67 5.95 11.45 -2.64
C ILE A 67 5.59 10.87 -1.29
N TYR A 68 5.45 9.56 -1.26
CA TYR A 68 5.04 8.82 -0.08
C TYR A 68 6.10 7.76 0.24
N VAL A 69 6.46 7.66 1.51
CA VAL A 69 7.45 6.67 1.96
C VAL A 69 6.89 5.99 3.19
N ILE A 70 6.93 4.66 3.21
CA ILE A 70 6.46 3.92 4.37
C ILE A 70 7.41 4.16 5.56
N THR A 71 6.83 4.36 6.74
CA THR A 71 7.60 4.53 7.97
C THR A 71 7.93 3.18 8.60
N GLU A 72 8.80 3.17 9.62
CA GLU A 72 9.07 1.94 10.37
C GLU A 72 7.78 1.40 11.00
N LEU A 73 6.93 2.30 11.52
CA LEU A 73 5.63 1.88 12.08
C LEU A 73 4.75 1.23 11.00
N GLY A 74 4.73 1.82 9.79
CA GLY A 74 3.99 1.24 8.67
C GLY A 74 4.49 -0.15 8.31
N LYS A 75 5.81 -0.35 8.29
CA LYS A 75 6.41 -1.65 8.03
C LYS A 75 6.04 -2.67 9.09
N GLU A 76 6.04 -2.26 10.36
CA GLU A 76 5.63 -3.13 11.46
C GLU A 76 4.17 -3.57 11.31
N MET A 77 3.30 -2.64 10.95
CA MET A 77 1.88 -2.94 10.73
C MET A 77 1.72 -4.01 9.64
N LEU A 78 2.42 -3.84 8.52
CA LEU A 78 2.37 -4.82 7.43
C LEU A 78 2.97 -6.15 7.84
N ALA A 79 4.07 -6.15 8.58
CA ALA A 79 4.72 -7.37 9.03
C ALA A 79 3.83 -8.17 9.98
N VAL A 80 3.17 -7.51 10.92
CA VAL A 80 2.24 -8.15 11.85
C VAL A 80 1.08 -8.78 11.08
N ARG A 81 0.50 -8.04 10.14
CA ARG A 81 -0.61 -8.53 9.31
C ARG A 81 -0.17 -9.74 8.47
N HIS A 82 0.98 -9.63 7.85
CA HIS A 82 1.53 -10.70 7.02
C HIS A 82 1.76 -11.98 7.84
N HIS A 83 2.35 -11.84 9.02
CA HIS A 83 2.59 -12.95 9.92
C HIS A 83 1.28 -13.63 10.32
N TRP A 84 0.27 -12.84 10.68
CA TRP A 84 -1.04 -13.36 11.05
C TRP A 84 -1.67 -14.13 9.90
N GLN A 85 -1.64 -13.58 8.70
CA GLN A 85 -2.20 -14.24 7.51
C GLN A 85 -1.50 -15.57 7.23
N LYS A 86 -0.18 -15.61 7.35
CA LYS A 86 0.62 -16.83 7.12
C LYS A 86 0.29 -17.92 8.11
N SER A 87 -0.14 -17.59 9.31
CA SER A 87 -0.51 -18.60 10.30
C SER A 87 -1.77 -19.36 9.92
N TYR A 88 -2.58 -18.82 9.01
CA TYR A 88 -3.81 -19.49 8.56
C TYR A 88 -3.72 -20.02 7.14
N PHE A 89 -2.98 -19.37 6.28
CA PHE A 89 -2.91 -19.75 4.88
C PHE A 89 -1.53 -19.42 4.29
N GLN A 90 -0.94 -20.44 3.64
CA GLN A 90 0.30 -20.25 2.90
C GLN A 90 0.08 -20.80 1.49
N PRO A 91 0.34 -19.97 0.44
CA PRO A 91 0.21 -20.45 -0.93
C PRO A 91 1.19 -21.59 -1.21
N SER A 92 0.79 -22.50 -2.09
CA SER A 92 1.69 -23.57 -2.52
C SER A 92 2.84 -23.00 -3.34
N ALA A 93 3.96 -23.74 -3.40
CA ALA A 93 5.10 -23.33 -4.23
C ALA A 93 4.70 -23.12 -5.70
N LYS A 94 3.80 -23.97 -6.19
CA LYS A 94 3.30 -23.89 -7.58
C LYS A 94 2.55 -22.59 -7.82
N LEU A 95 1.68 -22.20 -6.87
CA LEU A 95 0.92 -20.95 -6.98
C LEU A 95 1.86 -19.73 -6.89
N ASN A 96 2.82 -19.78 -5.98
CA ASN A 96 3.80 -18.70 -5.84
C ASN A 96 4.59 -18.50 -7.14
N ALA A 97 5.02 -19.58 -7.77
CA ALA A 97 5.75 -19.52 -9.04
C ALA A 97 4.89 -18.89 -10.14
N ALA A 98 3.61 -19.27 -10.23
CA ALA A 98 2.69 -18.71 -11.22
C ALA A 98 2.47 -17.21 -11.01
N VAL A 99 2.30 -16.77 -9.77
CA VAL A 99 2.12 -15.36 -9.44
C VAL A 99 3.36 -14.54 -9.76
N ARG A 100 4.55 -15.12 -9.54
CA ARG A 100 5.82 -14.40 -9.76
C ARG A 100 6.29 -14.38 -11.20
N SER A 101 5.68 -15.14 -12.07
CA SER A 101 6.10 -15.27 -13.46
C SER A 101 5.55 -14.19 -14.38
N ASP A 102 4.81 -13.26 -13.88
CA ASP A 102 4.25 -12.14 -14.68
C ASP A 102 5.32 -11.19 -15.19
#